data_4ebdd97d4ad8f77dc2e58c06c93c5050
#
_entry.id   4ebdd97d4ad8f77dc2e58c06c93c5050
#
_cell.length_a   1.000
_cell.length_b   1.000
_cell.length_c   1.000
_cell.angle_alpha   90.00
_cell.angle_beta   90.00
_cell.angle_gamma   90.00
#
_symmetry.space_group_name_H-M   'P 1'
#
loop_
_entity.id
_entity.type
_entity.pdbx_description
1 polymer ?
#
loop_
_entity_poly.entity_id
_entity_poly.type
_entity_poly.pdbx_seq_one_letter_code
_entity_poly.pdbx_strand_id
1 'polypeptide(L)'
;DGNFIEKMRLTIDPKDYFIQDLACKRHSILNIHGDFAPEKAVDIVILPDGYSAEEMGKFVIDCNFFKECLFSYEPYRSYQDRFNIKAVMVASEDSGITIPADNVWKNTAVGCSFYTFDSERYCMSTNNQAIRNLAGLVPYDQIYILANTSKYGGGGIYNFYCVSSTDDSFSSDVIIHEFGH
;
A
#
# COMPACT_ATOMS: atom_id res chain seq x y z
N ASP A 1 17.97 24.80 -5.52
CA ASP A 1 19.19 24.46 -4.75
C ASP A 1 19.10 23.14 -3.99
N GLY A 2 17.98 22.42 -4.01
CA GLY A 2 17.81 21.09 -3.39
C GLY A 2 17.89 21.05 -1.85
N ASN A 3 17.94 22.19 -1.19
CA ASN A 3 18.00 22.24 0.27
C ASN A 3 16.60 22.28 0.86
N PHE A 4 16.31 21.37 1.79
CA PHE A 4 15.09 21.43 2.59
C PHE A 4 15.23 22.53 3.65
N ILE A 5 14.22 23.41 3.72
CA ILE A 5 14.13 24.46 4.73
C ILE A 5 12.94 24.15 5.63
N GLU A 6 13.17 23.94 6.93
CA GLU A 6 12.09 23.76 7.91
C GLU A 6 11.17 24.99 7.89
N LYS A 7 9.89 24.77 7.60
CA LYS A 7 8.87 25.82 7.56
C LYS A 7 7.97 25.83 8.80
N MET A 8 7.83 24.68 9.44
CA MET A 8 7.02 24.52 10.64
C MET A 8 7.48 23.28 11.41
N ARG A 9 7.47 23.37 12.72
CA ARG A 9 7.65 22.24 13.62
C ARG A 9 6.45 22.18 14.56
N LEU A 10 5.81 21.01 14.65
CA LEU A 10 4.72 20.74 15.57
C LEU A 10 5.18 19.68 16.57
N THR A 11 5.02 19.95 17.86
CA THR A 11 5.21 18.94 18.90
C THR A 11 3.85 18.38 19.27
N ILE A 12 3.71 17.04 19.17
CA ILE A 12 2.50 16.31 19.55
C ILE A 12 2.77 15.65 20.89
N ASP A 13 1.98 15.98 21.91
CA ASP A 13 1.98 15.23 23.18
C ASP A 13 0.91 14.13 23.09
N PRO A 14 1.30 12.83 23.08
CA PRO A 14 0.34 11.73 23.01
C PRO A 14 -0.64 11.66 24.18
N LYS A 15 -0.36 12.40 25.27
CA LYS A 15 -1.20 12.47 26.46
C LYS A 15 -2.13 13.68 26.48
N ASP A 16 -2.08 14.52 25.45
CA ASP A 16 -2.95 15.70 25.35
C ASP A 16 -4.41 15.25 25.27
N TYR A 17 -5.28 15.98 25.97
CA TYR A 17 -6.72 15.72 26.03
C TYR A 17 -7.39 15.63 24.64
N PHE A 18 -6.88 16.37 23.66
CA PHE A 18 -7.41 16.36 22.28
C PHE A 18 -6.84 15.23 21.40
N ILE A 19 -5.85 14.48 21.89
CA ILE A 19 -5.33 13.32 21.19
C ILE A 19 -6.20 12.11 21.55
N GLN A 20 -6.87 11.55 20.56
CA GLN A 20 -7.64 10.31 20.73
C GLN A 20 -6.73 9.12 20.39
N ASP A 21 -6.47 8.27 21.38
CA ASP A 21 -5.92 6.94 21.12
C ASP A 21 -7.05 6.04 20.60
N LEU A 22 -7.25 6.08 19.30
CA LEU A 22 -8.16 5.16 18.65
C LEU A 22 -7.49 3.79 18.65
N ALA A 23 -7.90 2.93 19.59
CA ALA A 23 -7.51 1.52 19.60
C ALA A 23 -7.93 0.89 18.26
N CYS A 24 -7.05 0.93 17.28
CA CYS A 24 -7.24 0.28 16.00
C CYS A 24 -7.50 -1.22 16.21
N LYS A 25 -8.43 -1.78 15.45
CA LYS A 25 -8.58 -3.24 15.38
C LYS A 25 -7.18 -3.80 15.10
N ARG A 26 -6.72 -4.70 15.97
CA ARG A 26 -5.41 -5.34 15.77
C ARG A 26 -5.53 -6.31 14.61
N HIS A 27 -4.94 -5.93 13.48
CA HIS A 27 -4.74 -6.84 12.37
C HIS A 27 -3.40 -7.56 12.55
N SER A 28 -3.32 -8.81 12.11
CA SER A 28 -2.04 -9.53 12.09
C SER A 28 -1.12 -8.92 11.04
N ILE A 29 0.16 -8.93 11.36
CA ILE A 29 1.22 -8.45 10.45
C ILE A 29 2.02 -9.66 9.98
N LEU A 30 2.19 -9.75 8.66
CA LEU A 30 3.03 -10.77 8.06
C LEU A 30 4.35 -10.14 7.62
N ASN A 31 5.47 -10.72 8.05
CA ASN A 31 6.78 -10.34 7.54
C ASN A 31 7.02 -11.03 6.19
N ILE A 32 7.20 -10.24 5.13
CA ILE A 32 7.46 -10.71 3.77
C ILE A 32 8.96 -10.75 3.48
N HIS A 33 9.71 -9.74 3.98
CA HIS A 33 11.15 -9.64 3.79
C HIS A 33 11.79 -8.76 4.86
N GLY A 34 13.02 -9.13 5.26
CA GLY A 34 13.82 -8.36 6.18
C GLY A 34 13.27 -8.29 7.61
N ASP A 35 14.13 -7.93 8.53
CA ASP A 35 13.79 -7.58 9.91
C ASP A 35 14.92 -6.69 10.46
N PHE A 36 15.29 -5.71 9.67
CA PHE A 36 16.33 -4.74 10.01
C PHE A 36 15.75 -3.63 10.87
N ALA A 37 16.61 -2.96 11.63
CA ALA A 37 16.19 -1.80 12.39
C ALA A 37 15.67 -0.69 11.44
N PRO A 38 14.50 -0.11 11.69
CA PRO A 38 13.88 0.86 10.77
C PRO A 38 14.80 2.03 10.39
N GLU A 39 15.67 2.46 11.31
CA GLU A 39 16.60 3.57 11.06
C GLU A 39 17.71 3.21 10.04
N LYS A 40 17.77 1.95 9.59
CA LYS A 40 18.82 1.43 8.69
C LYS A 40 18.26 0.78 7.44
N ALA A 41 16.95 0.74 7.30
CA ALA A 41 16.26 0.10 6.19
C ALA A 41 15.20 1.02 5.61
N VAL A 42 14.77 0.72 4.41
CA VAL A 42 13.55 1.25 3.81
C VAL A 42 12.41 0.32 4.20
N ASP A 43 11.43 0.83 4.92
CA ASP A 43 10.30 0.08 5.40
C ASP A 43 9.12 0.21 4.43
N ILE A 44 8.74 -0.88 3.78
CA ILE A 44 7.57 -0.95 2.89
C ILE A 44 6.44 -1.65 3.62
N VAL A 45 5.28 -1.01 3.70
CA VAL A 45 4.05 -1.64 4.16
C VAL A 45 3.12 -1.94 2.98
N ILE A 46 2.70 -3.20 2.86
CA ILE A 46 1.74 -3.64 1.85
C ILE A 46 0.35 -3.74 2.48
N LEU A 47 -0.63 -3.10 1.84
CA LEU A 47 -2.03 -3.14 2.21
C LEU A 47 -2.84 -3.88 1.15
N PRO A 48 -3.75 -4.80 1.52
CA PRO A 48 -4.67 -5.42 0.59
C PRO A 48 -5.86 -4.50 0.30
N ASP A 49 -6.36 -4.54 -0.94
CA ASP A 49 -7.69 -4.01 -1.25
C ASP A 49 -8.44 -4.95 -2.18
N GLY A 50 -9.71 -5.23 -1.87
CA GLY A 50 -10.54 -6.17 -2.62
C GLY A 50 -10.22 -7.65 -2.42
N TYR A 51 -9.47 -8.01 -1.38
CA TYR A 51 -9.28 -9.41 -0.98
C TYR A 51 -10.26 -9.77 0.14
N SER A 52 -11.18 -10.71 -0.12
CA SER A 52 -12.05 -11.27 0.91
C SER A 52 -11.27 -12.12 1.92
N ALA A 53 -11.93 -12.55 2.99
CA ALA A 53 -11.30 -13.40 4.00
C ALA A 53 -10.76 -14.72 3.41
N GLU A 54 -11.46 -15.29 2.43
CA GLU A 54 -11.07 -16.51 1.72
C GLU A 54 -9.88 -16.29 0.78
N GLU A 55 -9.66 -15.05 0.35
CA GLU A 55 -8.60 -14.67 -0.59
C GLU A 55 -7.31 -14.18 0.10
N MET A 56 -7.26 -14.17 1.43
CA MET A 56 -6.05 -13.75 2.14
C MET A 56 -4.83 -14.63 1.83
N GLY A 57 -5.04 -15.89 1.45
CA GLY A 57 -3.97 -16.76 0.93
C GLY A 57 -3.41 -16.26 -0.40
N LYS A 58 -4.28 -15.79 -1.31
CA LYS A 58 -3.87 -15.13 -2.57
C LYS A 58 -3.10 -13.85 -2.29
N PHE A 59 -3.56 -13.02 -1.36
CA PHE A 59 -2.85 -11.80 -0.98
C PHE A 59 -1.40 -12.07 -0.57
N VAL A 60 -1.14 -13.15 0.19
CA VAL A 60 0.22 -13.55 0.57
C VAL A 60 1.06 -13.91 -0.66
N ILE A 61 0.47 -14.61 -1.64
CA ILE A 61 1.13 -14.93 -2.91
C ILE A 61 1.50 -13.64 -3.66
N ASP A 62 0.55 -12.70 -3.75
CA ASP A 62 0.75 -11.42 -4.44
C ASP A 62 1.79 -10.53 -3.75
N CYS A 63 1.86 -10.56 -2.40
CA CYS A 63 2.95 -9.90 -1.66
C CYS A 63 4.34 -10.47 -1.99
N ASN A 64 4.44 -11.80 -2.13
CA ASN A 64 5.70 -12.42 -2.55
C ASN A 64 6.05 -12.09 -3.99
N PHE A 65 5.07 -12.06 -4.88
CA PHE A 65 5.25 -11.62 -6.26
C PHE A 65 5.73 -10.16 -6.33
N PHE A 66 5.12 -9.25 -5.55
CA PHE A 66 5.60 -7.87 -5.40
C PHE A 66 7.08 -7.82 -5.02
N LYS A 67 7.48 -8.58 -4.00
CA LYS A 67 8.88 -8.65 -3.54
C LYS A 67 9.81 -9.14 -4.66
N GLU A 68 9.41 -10.18 -5.38
CA GLU A 68 10.19 -10.74 -6.49
C GLU A 68 10.35 -9.72 -7.62
N CYS A 69 9.27 -9.02 -7.98
CA CYS A 69 9.31 -7.94 -8.96
C CYS A 69 10.27 -6.84 -8.52
N LEU A 70 10.14 -6.32 -7.30
CA LEU A 70 10.98 -5.24 -6.78
C LEU A 70 12.45 -5.63 -6.85
N PHE A 71 12.82 -6.82 -6.36
CA PHE A 71 14.20 -7.27 -6.32
C PHE A 71 14.72 -7.88 -7.64
N SER A 72 13.91 -7.87 -8.70
CA SER A 72 14.38 -8.21 -10.04
C SER A 72 15.09 -7.04 -10.73
N TYR A 73 14.90 -5.81 -10.25
CA TYR A 73 15.45 -4.58 -10.83
C TYR A 73 16.56 -3.97 -9.97
N GLU A 74 17.55 -3.37 -10.65
CA GLU A 74 18.54 -2.52 -9.99
C GLU A 74 17.96 -1.10 -9.78
N PRO A 75 18.28 -0.42 -8.66
CA PRO A 75 19.27 -0.80 -7.64
C PRO A 75 18.72 -1.72 -6.53
N TYR A 76 17.41 -2.02 -6.53
CA TYR A 76 16.75 -2.74 -5.44
C TYR A 76 17.34 -4.13 -5.20
N ARG A 77 17.73 -4.83 -6.28
CA ARG A 77 18.41 -6.14 -6.20
C ARG A 77 19.69 -6.08 -5.39
N SER A 78 20.55 -5.10 -5.65
CA SER A 78 21.83 -4.94 -4.97
C SER A 78 21.72 -4.51 -3.52
N TYR A 79 20.58 -3.92 -3.14
CA TYR A 79 20.32 -3.37 -1.81
C TYR A 79 19.18 -4.06 -1.07
N GLN A 80 18.81 -5.29 -1.46
CA GLN A 80 17.70 -6.00 -0.82
C GLN A 80 17.89 -6.21 0.70
N ASP A 81 19.12 -6.22 1.20
CA ASP A 81 19.47 -6.23 2.61
C ASP A 81 19.24 -4.89 3.34
N ARG A 82 18.69 -3.91 2.65
CA ARG A 82 18.31 -2.60 3.17
C ARG A 82 16.81 -2.36 3.13
N PHE A 83 16.01 -3.40 2.91
CA PHE A 83 14.56 -3.31 2.86
C PHE A 83 13.91 -4.19 3.91
N ASN A 84 12.87 -3.67 4.54
CA ASN A 84 11.86 -4.44 5.24
C ASN A 84 10.56 -4.37 4.43
N ILE A 85 9.87 -5.49 4.27
CA ILE A 85 8.55 -5.55 3.63
C ILE A 85 7.60 -6.26 4.56
N LYS A 86 6.56 -5.56 5.02
CA LYS A 86 5.53 -6.09 5.91
C LYS A 86 4.15 -5.94 5.28
N ALA A 87 3.30 -6.94 5.46
CA ALA A 87 1.93 -6.92 4.97
C ALA A 87 0.93 -6.87 6.14
N VAL A 88 -0.06 -5.97 6.05
CA VAL A 88 -1.16 -5.91 7.01
C VAL A 88 -2.27 -6.84 6.55
N MET A 89 -2.62 -7.82 7.39
CA MET A 89 -3.60 -8.85 7.06
C MET A 89 -5.01 -8.34 7.41
N VAL A 90 -5.64 -7.61 6.49
CA VAL A 90 -7.01 -7.10 6.64
C VAL A 90 -7.85 -7.52 5.43
N ALA A 91 -8.93 -8.26 5.68
CA ALA A 91 -9.84 -8.65 4.62
C ALA A 91 -10.84 -7.54 4.28
N SER A 92 -11.17 -7.41 3.00
CA SER A 92 -12.29 -6.64 2.50
C SER A 92 -13.62 -7.39 2.72
N GLU A 93 -14.73 -6.67 2.78
CA GLU A 93 -16.06 -7.29 2.79
C GLU A 93 -16.39 -7.89 1.42
N ASP A 94 -16.01 -7.18 0.34
CA ASP A 94 -16.21 -7.62 -1.02
C ASP A 94 -14.88 -8.00 -1.69
N SER A 95 -14.93 -9.02 -2.55
CA SER A 95 -13.84 -9.36 -3.46
C SER A 95 -13.87 -8.46 -4.70
N GLY A 96 -12.70 -8.02 -5.16
CA GLY A 96 -12.53 -7.15 -6.32
C GLY A 96 -12.61 -5.66 -5.99
N ILE A 97 -12.49 -4.83 -7.01
CA ILE A 97 -12.36 -3.37 -6.91
C ILE A 97 -13.56 -2.67 -7.54
N THR A 98 -13.93 -1.49 -7.04
CA THR A 98 -14.97 -0.64 -7.61
C THR A 98 -14.59 -0.18 -9.02
N ILE A 99 -15.51 -0.37 -9.99
CA ILE A 99 -15.39 0.08 -11.38
C ILE A 99 -16.66 0.86 -11.73
N PRO A 100 -16.71 2.17 -11.53
CA PRO A 100 -17.92 2.96 -11.71
C PRO A 100 -18.53 2.88 -13.13
N ALA A 101 -17.69 2.83 -14.15
CA ALA A 101 -18.16 2.74 -15.54
C ALA A 101 -18.92 1.44 -15.84
N ASP A 102 -18.62 0.36 -15.12
CA ASP A 102 -19.27 -0.95 -15.24
C ASP A 102 -20.41 -1.10 -14.21
N ASN A 103 -20.73 -0.04 -13.47
CA ASN A 103 -21.69 -0.05 -12.35
C ASN A 103 -21.35 -1.14 -11.30
N VAL A 104 -20.05 -1.40 -11.09
CA VAL A 104 -19.53 -2.32 -10.08
C VAL A 104 -19.09 -1.51 -8.86
N TRP A 105 -19.71 -1.79 -7.72
CA TRP A 105 -19.43 -1.12 -6.45
C TRP A 105 -19.02 -2.15 -5.40
N LYS A 106 -17.92 -1.91 -4.70
CA LYS A 106 -17.30 -2.84 -3.75
C LYS A 106 -16.98 -2.13 -2.45
N ASN A 107 -17.26 -2.80 -1.33
CA ASN A 107 -16.85 -2.37 -0.01
C ASN A 107 -15.54 -3.04 0.36
N THR A 108 -14.45 -2.30 0.21
CA THR A 108 -13.09 -2.84 0.35
C THR A 108 -12.31 -2.17 1.48
N ALA A 109 -11.20 -2.77 1.88
CA ALA A 109 -10.43 -2.38 3.08
C ALA A 109 -9.98 -0.91 3.07
N VAL A 110 -9.55 -0.41 1.92
CA VAL A 110 -9.13 0.99 1.74
C VAL A 110 -9.91 1.73 0.66
N GLY A 111 -10.85 1.08 -0.02
CA GLY A 111 -11.79 1.74 -0.93
C GLY A 111 -11.15 2.21 -2.24
N CYS A 112 -10.31 1.40 -2.88
CA CYS A 112 -9.80 1.70 -4.22
C CYS A 112 -10.93 1.68 -5.25
N SER A 113 -10.84 2.61 -6.20
CA SER A 113 -11.76 2.73 -7.31
C SER A 113 -11.03 3.11 -8.58
N PHE A 114 -11.39 2.48 -9.69
CA PHE A 114 -10.99 2.93 -11.01
C PHE A 114 -11.66 4.25 -11.38
N TYR A 115 -11.22 4.86 -12.45
CA TYR A 115 -11.68 6.16 -12.96
C TYR A 115 -11.38 7.34 -12.03
N THR A 116 -10.45 7.20 -11.11
CA THR A 116 -9.93 8.34 -10.37
C THR A 116 -9.32 9.36 -11.34
N PHE A 117 -9.57 10.64 -11.11
CA PHE A 117 -9.15 11.74 -12.01
C PHE A 117 -9.65 11.59 -13.46
N ASP A 118 -10.85 11.02 -13.65
CA ASP A 118 -11.47 10.79 -14.96
C ASP A 118 -10.62 9.94 -15.93
N SER A 119 -9.72 9.13 -15.39
CA SER A 119 -8.86 8.25 -16.17
C SER A 119 -9.16 6.79 -15.87
N GLU A 120 -9.50 6.03 -16.89
CA GLU A 120 -9.91 4.63 -16.79
C GLU A 120 -8.91 3.77 -16.01
N ARG A 121 -7.63 3.97 -16.22
CA ARG A 121 -6.57 3.15 -15.64
C ARG A 121 -6.17 3.55 -14.21
N TYR A 122 -6.55 4.75 -13.77
CA TYR A 122 -6.21 5.16 -12.40
C TYR A 122 -7.11 4.45 -11.38
N CYS A 123 -6.47 3.56 -10.62
CA CYS A 123 -7.07 2.84 -9.52
C CYS A 123 -6.51 3.40 -8.21
N MET A 124 -7.25 4.29 -7.56
CA MET A 124 -6.78 5.02 -6.39
C MET A 124 -7.82 4.99 -5.28
N SER A 125 -7.39 5.30 -4.06
CA SER A 125 -8.30 5.47 -2.93
C SER A 125 -8.33 6.91 -2.44
N THR A 126 -9.50 7.39 -2.10
CA THR A 126 -9.69 8.68 -1.41
C THR A 126 -9.84 8.53 0.10
N ASN A 127 -9.84 7.29 0.61
CA ASN A 127 -9.97 7.01 2.04
C ASN A 127 -8.60 7.08 2.75
N ASN A 128 -8.05 8.29 2.80
CA ASN A 128 -6.74 8.56 3.40
C ASN A 128 -6.64 8.10 4.85
N GLN A 129 -7.75 8.14 5.59
CA GLN A 129 -7.77 7.73 6.99
C GLN A 129 -7.60 6.21 7.11
N ALA A 130 -8.31 5.41 6.33
CA ALA A 130 -8.17 3.95 6.34
C ALA A 130 -6.74 3.54 5.97
N ILE A 131 -6.18 4.14 4.90
CA ILE A 131 -4.79 3.88 4.48
C ILE A 131 -3.82 4.15 5.63
N ARG A 132 -3.89 5.34 6.25
CA ARG A 132 -2.96 5.71 7.32
C ARG A 132 -3.15 4.88 8.60
N ASN A 133 -4.38 4.55 8.95
CA ASN A 133 -4.67 3.72 10.11
C ASN A 133 -4.09 2.31 9.96
N LEU A 134 -4.18 1.72 8.78
CA LEU A 134 -3.63 0.40 8.51
C LEU A 134 -2.11 0.44 8.38
N ALA A 135 -1.57 1.39 7.61
CA ALA A 135 -0.12 1.52 7.45
C ALA A 135 0.58 1.80 8.78
N GLY A 136 -0.02 2.61 9.65
CA GLY A 136 0.54 2.97 10.96
C GLY A 136 0.64 1.83 11.97
N LEU A 137 0.21 0.61 11.62
CA LEU A 137 0.41 -0.57 12.47
C LEU A 137 1.86 -1.08 12.47
N VAL A 138 2.67 -0.62 11.53
CA VAL A 138 4.10 -0.94 11.41
C VAL A 138 4.89 0.32 11.04
N PRO A 139 6.20 0.38 11.27
CA PRO A 139 7.05 1.39 10.66
C PRO A 139 6.95 1.33 9.13
N TYR A 140 6.88 2.48 8.45
CA TYR A 140 6.88 2.55 7.00
C TYR A 140 7.49 3.86 6.48
N ASP A 141 8.21 3.75 5.38
CA ASP A 141 8.65 4.85 4.52
C ASP A 141 7.77 4.92 3.27
N GLN A 142 7.30 3.75 2.80
CA GLN A 142 6.47 3.62 1.62
C GLN A 142 5.24 2.77 1.90
N ILE A 143 4.07 3.24 1.46
CA ILE A 143 2.82 2.49 1.48
C ILE A 143 2.55 1.96 0.07
N TYR A 144 2.33 0.64 -0.06
CA TYR A 144 1.95 0.02 -1.31
C TYR A 144 0.62 -0.73 -1.16
N ILE A 145 -0.34 -0.47 -2.03
CA ILE A 145 -1.65 -1.12 -2.03
C ILE A 145 -1.70 -2.11 -3.18
N LEU A 146 -1.99 -3.38 -2.89
CA LEU A 146 -2.26 -4.39 -3.89
C LEU A 146 -3.77 -4.50 -4.09
N ALA A 147 -4.23 -4.21 -5.30
CA ALA A 147 -5.64 -4.23 -5.69
C ALA A 147 -5.98 -5.55 -6.36
N ASN A 148 -6.89 -6.33 -5.75
CA ASN A 148 -7.31 -7.64 -6.24
C ASN A 148 -8.21 -7.52 -7.47
N THR A 149 -7.61 -7.38 -8.62
CA THR A 149 -8.33 -7.23 -9.89
C THR A 149 -7.46 -7.59 -11.09
N SER A 150 -8.09 -8.13 -12.13
CA SER A 150 -7.47 -8.37 -13.43
C SER A 150 -7.58 -7.18 -14.39
N LYS A 151 -8.29 -6.11 -13.99
CA LYS A 151 -8.33 -4.88 -14.79
C LYS A 151 -7.00 -4.15 -14.64
N TYR A 152 -6.35 -3.89 -15.78
CA TYR A 152 -5.12 -3.10 -15.81
C TYR A 152 -5.30 -1.73 -15.17
N GLY A 153 -4.42 -1.39 -14.24
CA GLY A 153 -4.38 -0.07 -13.63
C GLY A 153 -3.54 0.00 -12.37
N GLY A 154 -3.41 1.20 -11.92
CA GLY A 154 -2.64 1.55 -10.74
C GLY A 154 -2.59 3.07 -10.60
N GLY A 155 -1.65 3.54 -9.82
CA GLY A 155 -1.39 4.96 -9.63
C GLY A 155 -0.50 5.19 -8.41
N GLY A 156 0.23 6.30 -8.42
CA GLY A 156 1.05 6.73 -7.30
C GLY A 156 0.79 8.19 -6.94
N ILE A 157 0.78 8.47 -5.64
CA ILE A 157 0.77 9.83 -5.11
C ILE A 157 2.10 10.07 -4.45
N TYR A 158 2.86 11.00 -5.00
CA TYR A 158 4.17 11.38 -4.47
C TYR A 158 4.14 11.57 -2.95
N ASN A 159 5.08 10.91 -2.28
CA ASN A 159 5.25 10.95 -0.83
C ASN A 159 4.00 10.52 -0.03
N PHE A 160 3.19 9.61 -0.59
CA PHE A 160 2.04 9.07 0.13
C PHE A 160 1.86 7.57 -0.10
N TYR A 161 1.28 7.13 -1.21
CA TYR A 161 1.08 5.70 -1.48
C TYR A 161 1.05 5.39 -2.97
N CYS A 162 1.30 4.12 -3.29
CA CYS A 162 1.16 3.55 -4.62
C CYS A 162 0.11 2.44 -4.63
N VAL A 163 -0.53 2.23 -5.78
CA VAL A 163 -1.48 1.12 -6.02
C VAL A 163 -1.11 0.42 -7.31
N SER A 164 -1.20 -0.90 -7.34
CA SER A 164 -1.20 -1.68 -8.58
C SER A 164 -2.25 -2.79 -8.55
N SER A 165 -2.83 -3.09 -9.71
CA SER A 165 -3.56 -4.33 -9.93
C SER A 165 -2.62 -5.53 -9.88
N THR A 166 -3.14 -6.74 -9.51
CA THR A 166 -2.28 -7.91 -9.26
C THR A 166 -2.45 -9.03 -10.26
N ASP A 167 -3.57 -9.08 -10.99
CA ASP A 167 -3.90 -10.20 -11.88
C ASP A 167 -3.88 -9.84 -13.37
N ASP A 168 -3.37 -8.67 -13.74
CA ASP A 168 -3.20 -8.33 -15.15
C ASP A 168 -1.80 -8.74 -15.67
N SER A 169 -1.67 -8.84 -17.00
CA SER A 169 -0.44 -9.30 -17.64
C SER A 169 0.73 -8.32 -17.53
N PHE A 170 0.50 -7.09 -17.09
CA PHE A 170 1.49 -6.03 -16.93
C PHE A 170 1.76 -5.68 -15.47
N SER A 171 1.20 -6.45 -14.52
CA SER A 171 1.32 -6.16 -13.07
C SER A 171 2.76 -5.96 -12.63
N SER A 172 3.72 -6.73 -13.16
CA SER A 172 5.14 -6.58 -12.82
C SER A 172 5.72 -5.22 -13.18
N ASP A 173 5.36 -4.70 -14.36
CA ASP A 173 5.85 -3.41 -14.86
C ASP A 173 5.17 -2.26 -14.10
N VAL A 174 3.86 -2.39 -13.82
CA VAL A 174 3.09 -1.41 -13.03
C VAL A 174 3.65 -1.32 -11.61
N ILE A 175 3.93 -2.45 -10.96
CA ILE A 175 4.50 -2.48 -9.60
C ILE A 175 5.77 -1.62 -9.52
N ILE A 176 6.69 -1.78 -10.46
CA ILE A 176 7.96 -1.04 -10.44
C ILE A 176 7.76 0.42 -10.84
N HIS A 177 6.90 0.69 -11.83
CA HIS A 177 6.60 2.05 -12.27
C HIS A 177 6.01 2.89 -11.12
N GLU A 178 4.97 2.37 -10.47
CA GLU A 178 4.27 3.08 -9.40
C GLU A 178 5.15 3.22 -8.14
N PHE A 179 6.03 2.25 -7.88
CA PHE A 179 6.98 2.35 -6.76
C PHE A 179 7.95 3.53 -6.93
N GLY A 180 8.20 3.99 -8.16
CA GLY A 180 9.06 5.12 -8.47
C GLY A 180 8.44 6.51 -8.21
N HIS A 181 7.15 6.59 -7.90
CA HIS A 181 6.45 7.84 -7.59
C HIS A 181 6.61 8.22 -6.12
#